data_e53e61237843bd9a5c5068e56a5f4c6c
#
_entry.id   e53e61237843bd9a5c5068e56a5f4c6c
#
_cell.length_a   1.000
_cell.length_b   1.000
_cell.length_c   1.000
_cell.angle_alpha   90.00
_cell.angle_beta   90.00
_cell.angle_gamma   90.00
#
_symmetry.space_group_name_H-M   'P 1'
#
loop_
_entity.id
_entity.type
_entity.pdbx_description
1 polymer ?
#
loop_
_entity_poly.entity_id
_entity_poly.type
_entity_poly.pdbx_seq_one_letter_code
_entity_poly.pdbx_strand_id
1 'polypeptide(L)'
;VAGREGRPVVVVGQDLDTMLVGAWTARAFDGGAPSWERWLGSGPGSAVPRPVDLVRSARRWSEVVGAERVLLAPDPTLLPIALNLPARARRRLAPPYVSADGVDLARRVSAPLGLLVERGERRRILRRVLLPVLGADLVRHPAPGLGLPDSRQAWVVRRAQRMRDDLAGARYPVVGDLQALVPEHDRHRPPGVVPDASGVLGLSVRLLLAPQSPTSHPSPKEMTR
;
A
#
# COMPACT_ATOMS: atom_id res chain seq x y z
N VAL A 1 -4.86 37.12 -18.65
CA VAL A 1 -5.12 35.79 -18.05
C VAL A 1 -4.03 35.60 -17.03
N ALA A 2 -4.30 35.91 -15.73
CA ALA A 2 -3.36 35.69 -14.63
C ALA A 2 -3.09 34.19 -14.55
N GLY A 3 -1.83 33.79 -14.78
CA GLY A 3 -1.40 32.41 -14.72
C GLY A 3 -1.70 31.85 -13.32
N ARG A 4 -2.49 30.80 -13.23
CA ARG A 4 -2.50 29.92 -12.07
C ARG A 4 -1.07 29.40 -11.93
N GLU A 5 -0.30 29.96 -11.02
CA GLU A 5 0.95 29.37 -10.56
C GLU A 5 0.58 28.01 -9.95
N GLY A 6 0.58 26.99 -10.80
CA GLY A 6 0.19 25.63 -10.41
C GLY A 6 1.17 25.13 -9.36
N ARG A 7 0.66 24.67 -8.23
CA ARG A 7 1.48 24.05 -7.19
C ARG A 7 2.22 22.84 -7.76
N PRO A 8 3.46 22.58 -7.34
CA PRO A 8 4.19 21.39 -7.77
C PRO A 8 3.46 20.13 -7.33
N VAL A 9 3.53 19.09 -8.16
CA VAL A 9 3.01 17.76 -7.85
C VAL A 9 4.18 16.90 -7.44
N VAL A 10 4.09 16.27 -6.26
CA VAL A 10 5.08 15.31 -5.81
C VAL A 10 4.60 13.90 -6.13
N VAL A 11 5.36 13.17 -6.94
CA VAL A 11 5.16 11.74 -7.21
C VAL A 11 6.08 10.97 -6.29
N VAL A 12 5.47 10.30 -5.31
CA VAL A 12 6.19 9.55 -4.28
C VAL A 12 6.34 8.11 -4.70
N GLY A 13 7.56 7.60 -4.61
CA GLY A 13 7.91 6.20 -4.83
C GLY A 13 8.59 5.60 -3.60
N GLN A 14 8.91 4.35 -3.72
CA GLN A 14 9.83 3.58 -2.89
C GLN A 14 10.26 2.36 -3.70
N ASP A 15 11.04 1.45 -3.14
CA ASP A 15 11.39 0.24 -3.87
C ASP A 15 10.15 -0.48 -4.41
N LEU A 16 10.29 -1.07 -5.59
CA LEU A 16 9.15 -1.62 -6.33
C LEU A 16 8.47 -2.78 -5.59
N ASP A 17 9.20 -3.56 -4.80
CA ASP A 17 8.66 -4.62 -3.95
C ASP A 17 7.67 -4.03 -2.94
N THR A 18 8.12 -3.07 -2.16
CA THR A 18 7.28 -2.38 -1.17
C THR A 18 6.08 -1.69 -1.81
N MET A 19 6.25 -1.09 -2.99
CA MET A 19 5.12 -0.48 -3.71
C MET A 19 4.08 -1.52 -4.15
N LEU A 20 4.50 -2.68 -4.65
CA LEU A 20 3.60 -3.77 -5.04
C LEU A 20 2.79 -4.29 -3.86
N VAL A 21 3.47 -4.56 -2.74
CA VAL A 21 2.85 -5.01 -1.48
C VAL A 21 1.88 -3.96 -0.96
N GLY A 22 2.32 -2.71 -0.86
CA GLY A 22 1.50 -1.61 -0.34
C GLY A 22 0.26 -1.34 -1.18
N ALA A 23 0.39 -1.33 -2.51
CA ALA A 23 -0.72 -1.09 -3.41
C ALA A 23 -1.76 -2.23 -3.39
N TRP A 24 -1.31 -3.49 -3.31
CA TRP A 24 -2.23 -4.61 -3.17
C TRP A 24 -2.94 -4.61 -1.81
N THR A 25 -2.20 -4.34 -0.73
CA THR A 25 -2.76 -4.17 0.62
C THR A 25 -3.83 -3.08 0.63
N ALA A 26 -3.51 -1.90 0.12
CA ALA A 26 -4.48 -0.81 0.05
C ALA A 26 -5.74 -1.22 -0.72
N ARG A 27 -5.58 -1.91 -1.84
CA ARG A 27 -6.70 -2.39 -2.66
C ARG A 27 -7.54 -3.47 -1.97
N ALA A 28 -6.92 -4.36 -1.18
CA ALA A 28 -7.64 -5.35 -0.38
C ALA A 28 -8.60 -4.69 0.62
N PHE A 29 -8.15 -3.62 1.28
CA PHE A 29 -8.96 -2.85 2.22
C PHE A 29 -9.89 -1.81 1.57
N ASP A 30 -9.71 -1.49 0.30
CA ASP A 30 -10.65 -0.63 -0.45
C ASP A 30 -11.75 -1.43 -1.17
N GLY A 31 -11.64 -2.75 -1.14
CA GLY A 31 -12.61 -3.68 -1.71
C GLY A 31 -12.41 -3.94 -3.21
N GLY A 32 -11.91 -5.12 -3.54
CA GLY A 32 -11.80 -5.58 -4.92
C GLY A 32 -10.38 -5.87 -5.41
N ALA A 33 -9.51 -6.35 -4.53
CA ALA A 33 -8.21 -6.89 -4.95
C ALA A 33 -8.37 -8.29 -5.58
N PRO A 34 -7.67 -8.60 -6.68
CA PRO A 34 -7.50 -9.98 -7.17
C PRO A 34 -6.65 -10.78 -6.17
N SER A 35 -6.45 -12.08 -6.40
CA SER A 35 -5.43 -12.84 -5.66
C SER A 35 -4.04 -12.22 -5.84
N TRP A 36 -3.14 -12.47 -4.89
CA TRP A 36 -1.77 -11.93 -4.95
C TRP A 36 -1.04 -12.33 -6.23
N GLU A 37 -1.13 -13.60 -6.60
CA GLU A 37 -0.54 -14.13 -7.83
C GLU A 37 -1.08 -13.43 -9.08
N ARG A 38 -2.39 -13.24 -9.16
CA ARG A 38 -3.03 -12.54 -10.28
C ARG A 38 -2.65 -11.06 -10.33
N TRP A 39 -2.42 -10.45 -9.17
CA TRP A 39 -1.95 -9.06 -9.08
C TRP A 39 -0.55 -8.90 -9.66
N LEU A 40 0.34 -9.84 -9.38
CA LEU A 40 1.70 -9.85 -9.90
C LEU A 40 1.77 -10.22 -11.40
N GLY A 41 0.65 -10.70 -11.96
CA GLY A 41 0.56 -11.13 -13.36
C GLY A 41 1.11 -12.52 -13.62
N SER A 42 0.74 -13.11 -14.76
CA SER A 42 0.95 -14.54 -15.03
C SER A 42 2.30 -14.89 -15.66
N GLY A 43 3.21 -13.93 -15.89
CA GLY A 43 4.45 -14.23 -16.60
C GLY A 43 5.55 -13.18 -16.46
N PRO A 44 6.79 -13.50 -16.89
CA PRO A 44 7.93 -12.60 -16.81
C PRO A 44 7.80 -11.32 -17.66
N GLY A 45 6.89 -11.32 -18.64
CA GLY A 45 6.56 -10.17 -19.48
C GLY A 45 5.46 -9.26 -18.90
N SER A 46 4.86 -9.60 -17.75
CA SER A 46 3.77 -8.85 -17.17
C SER A 46 4.12 -7.38 -16.96
N ALA A 47 3.18 -6.50 -17.30
CA ALA A 47 3.30 -5.07 -17.01
C ALA A 47 3.21 -4.83 -15.50
N VAL A 48 3.87 -3.78 -15.04
CA VAL A 48 3.72 -3.31 -13.65
C VAL A 48 2.27 -2.84 -13.45
N PRO A 49 1.61 -3.21 -12.33
CA PRO A 49 0.27 -2.74 -12.04
C PRO A 49 0.21 -1.21 -12.02
N ARG A 50 -0.83 -0.64 -12.65
CA ARG A 50 -0.98 0.82 -12.83
C ARG A 50 -0.74 1.67 -11.56
N PRO A 51 -1.18 1.24 -10.35
CA PRO A 51 -0.98 2.05 -9.14
C PRO A 51 0.48 2.22 -8.71
N VAL A 52 1.38 1.34 -9.18
CA VAL A 52 2.81 1.38 -8.83
C VAL A 52 3.71 1.77 -10.00
N ASP A 53 3.11 2.10 -11.15
CA ASP A 53 3.82 2.58 -12.34
C ASP A 53 4.11 4.08 -12.20
N LEU A 54 5.30 4.40 -11.66
CA LEU A 54 5.71 5.79 -11.44
C LEU A 54 5.99 6.52 -12.75
N VAL A 55 6.48 5.84 -13.79
CA VAL A 55 6.72 6.44 -15.11
C VAL A 55 5.41 6.96 -15.68
N ARG A 56 4.39 6.11 -15.67
CA ARG A 56 3.04 6.49 -16.10
C ARG A 56 2.46 7.62 -15.25
N SER A 57 2.64 7.57 -13.94
CA SER A 57 2.15 8.58 -13.01
C SER A 57 2.82 9.93 -13.25
N ALA A 58 4.15 9.96 -13.38
CA ALA A 58 4.91 11.16 -13.66
C ALA A 58 4.52 11.77 -15.02
N ARG A 59 4.41 10.96 -16.08
CA ARG A 59 3.99 11.39 -17.40
C ARG A 59 2.60 12.02 -17.38
N ARG A 60 1.62 11.35 -16.73
CA ARG A 60 0.26 11.88 -16.62
C ARG A 60 0.22 13.24 -15.92
N TRP A 61 1.00 13.41 -14.85
CA TRP A 61 1.05 14.69 -14.16
C TRP A 61 1.81 15.75 -14.96
N SER A 62 2.87 15.39 -15.69
CA SER A 62 3.58 16.34 -16.55
C SER A 62 2.70 16.88 -17.69
N GLU A 63 1.77 16.09 -18.19
CA GLU A 63 0.76 16.54 -19.16
C GLU A 63 -0.22 17.58 -18.59
N VAL A 64 -0.43 17.55 -17.26
CA VAL A 64 -1.37 18.45 -16.57
C VAL A 64 -0.71 19.73 -16.07
N VAL A 65 0.50 19.61 -15.47
CA VAL A 65 1.14 20.73 -14.76
C VAL A 65 2.46 21.20 -15.39
N GLY A 66 2.98 20.48 -16.38
CA GLY A 66 4.33 20.68 -16.94
C GLY A 66 5.36 19.78 -16.25
N ALA A 67 6.37 19.32 -17.00
CA ALA A 67 7.38 18.40 -16.49
C ALA A 67 8.23 19.01 -15.36
N GLU A 68 8.51 20.30 -15.45
CA GLU A 68 9.30 21.07 -14.48
C GLU A 68 8.61 21.21 -13.11
N ARG A 69 7.31 20.93 -13.04
CA ARG A 69 6.50 20.99 -11.82
C ARG A 69 6.21 19.62 -11.23
N VAL A 70 6.67 18.56 -11.87
CA VAL A 70 6.57 17.19 -11.33
C VAL A 70 7.87 16.88 -10.59
N LEU A 71 7.78 16.76 -9.27
CA LEU A 71 8.90 16.42 -8.40
C LEU A 71 8.82 14.94 -8.05
N LEU A 72 9.87 14.18 -8.31
CA LEU A 72 9.97 12.78 -7.91
C LEU A 72 10.61 12.67 -6.52
N ALA A 73 9.99 11.91 -5.63
CA ALA A 73 10.53 11.54 -4.33
C ALA A 73 10.55 10.00 -4.23
N PRO A 74 11.62 9.33 -4.68
CA PRO A 74 11.73 7.87 -4.71
C PRO A 74 11.89 7.23 -3.32
N ASP A 75 12.09 8.03 -2.30
CA ASP A 75 12.10 7.61 -0.90
C ASP A 75 11.04 8.41 -0.12
N PRO A 76 9.99 7.75 0.43
CA PRO A 76 8.93 8.44 1.17
C PRO A 76 9.43 9.11 2.46
N THR A 77 10.59 8.75 2.99
CA THR A 77 11.18 9.41 4.16
C THR A 77 11.62 10.85 3.84
N LEU A 78 11.87 11.14 2.56
CA LEU A 78 12.21 12.47 2.06
C LEU A 78 10.99 13.35 1.78
N LEU A 79 9.77 12.78 1.80
CA LEU A 79 8.55 13.52 1.55
C LEU A 79 8.35 14.76 2.45
N PRO A 80 8.65 14.71 3.76
CA PRO A 80 8.58 15.89 4.61
C PRO A 80 9.55 17.00 4.18
N ILE A 81 10.70 16.65 3.62
CA ILE A 81 11.68 17.60 3.08
C ILE A 81 11.15 18.18 1.77
N ALA A 82 10.70 17.34 0.85
CA ALA A 82 10.12 17.73 -0.44
C ALA A 82 8.90 18.67 -0.29
N LEU A 83 8.12 18.48 0.78
CA LEU A 83 6.93 19.29 1.09
C LEU A 83 7.18 20.37 2.15
N ASN A 84 8.41 20.55 2.60
CA ASN A 84 8.77 21.48 3.68
C ASN A 84 7.89 21.28 4.95
N LEU A 85 7.63 20.05 5.32
CA LEU A 85 6.79 19.69 6.47
C LEU A 85 7.63 19.61 7.77
N PRO A 86 7.04 20.00 8.91
CA PRO A 86 7.73 19.88 10.19
C PRO A 86 8.00 18.43 10.58
N ALA A 87 9.09 18.16 11.30
CA ALA A 87 9.54 16.82 11.68
C ALA A 87 8.46 15.95 12.37
N ARG A 88 7.54 16.58 13.12
CA ARG A 88 6.39 15.90 13.75
C ARG A 88 5.42 15.23 12.77
N ALA A 89 5.37 15.71 11.53
CA ALA A 89 4.51 15.12 10.49
C ALA A 89 5.04 13.77 9.97
N ARG A 90 6.34 13.48 10.15
CA ARG A 90 7.00 12.26 9.65
C ARG A 90 6.41 10.97 10.23
N ARG A 91 6.03 10.98 11.53
CA ARG A 91 5.54 9.79 12.24
C ARG A 91 4.16 9.29 11.77
N ARG A 92 3.38 10.12 11.08
CA ARG A 92 2.00 9.78 10.64
C ARG A 92 1.93 9.10 9.27
N LEU A 93 3.05 8.98 8.57
CA LEU A 93 3.10 8.46 7.21
C LEU A 93 3.35 6.94 7.13
N ALA A 94 3.74 6.31 8.24
CA ALA A 94 3.93 4.86 8.26
C ALA A 94 2.58 4.14 8.11
N PRO A 95 2.40 3.32 7.06
CA PRO A 95 1.19 2.51 6.93
C PRO A 95 1.11 1.50 8.10
N PRO A 96 -0.10 1.13 8.54
CA PRO A 96 -0.25 0.08 9.54
C PRO A 96 0.32 -1.23 9.00
N TYR A 97 1.11 -1.90 9.83
CA TYR A 97 1.62 -3.23 9.50
C TYR A 97 0.48 -4.24 9.60
N VAL A 98 0.34 -5.09 8.57
CA VAL A 98 -0.65 -6.17 8.50
C VAL A 98 0.05 -7.44 8.02
N SER A 99 -0.27 -8.58 8.63
CA SER A 99 0.27 -9.87 8.19
C SER A 99 -0.22 -10.25 6.78
N ALA A 100 0.52 -11.11 6.09
CA ALA A 100 0.15 -11.61 4.76
C ALA A 100 -1.26 -12.21 4.76
N ASP A 101 -1.56 -13.08 5.73
CA ASP A 101 -2.87 -13.72 5.88
C ASP A 101 -3.96 -12.70 6.23
N GLY A 102 -3.62 -11.67 7.02
CA GLY A 102 -4.54 -10.57 7.33
C GLY A 102 -4.98 -9.77 6.11
N VAL A 103 -4.05 -9.50 5.19
CA VAL A 103 -4.38 -8.83 3.92
C VAL A 103 -5.24 -9.71 3.03
N ASP A 104 -4.91 -11.00 2.92
CA ASP A 104 -5.72 -11.92 2.10
C ASP A 104 -7.10 -12.20 2.72
N LEU A 105 -7.21 -12.24 4.05
CA LEU A 105 -8.50 -12.28 4.73
C LEU A 105 -9.36 -11.06 4.39
N ALA A 106 -8.79 -9.85 4.48
CA ALA A 106 -9.50 -8.62 4.10
C ALA A 106 -10.01 -8.68 2.66
N ARG A 107 -9.18 -9.16 1.72
CA ARG A 107 -9.57 -9.40 0.32
C ARG A 107 -10.74 -10.36 0.20
N ARG A 108 -10.68 -11.52 0.89
CA ARG A 108 -11.73 -12.55 0.85
C ARG A 108 -13.04 -12.07 1.46
N VAL A 109 -12.98 -11.38 2.59
CA VAL A 109 -14.16 -10.76 3.24
C VAL A 109 -14.76 -9.65 2.37
N SER A 110 -13.93 -8.92 1.65
CA SER A 110 -14.38 -7.85 0.76
C SER A 110 -15.32 -8.33 -0.36
N ALA A 111 -15.16 -9.56 -0.87
CA ALA A 111 -15.97 -10.07 -1.96
C ALA A 111 -17.45 -10.24 -1.57
N PRO A 112 -17.81 -11.02 -0.51
CA PRO A 112 -19.19 -11.13 -0.06
C PRO A 112 -19.77 -9.82 0.46
N LEU A 113 -18.97 -8.97 1.15
CA LEU A 113 -19.45 -7.65 1.55
C LEU A 113 -19.88 -6.80 0.36
N GLY A 114 -19.24 -6.96 -0.79
CA GLY A 114 -19.60 -6.23 -2.01
C GLY A 114 -20.98 -6.59 -2.58
N LEU A 115 -21.57 -7.71 -2.16
CA LEU A 115 -22.94 -8.09 -2.50
C LEU A 115 -23.98 -7.55 -1.51
N LEU A 116 -23.54 -7.16 -0.31
CA LEU A 116 -24.41 -6.79 0.80
C LEU A 116 -24.47 -5.28 1.03
N VAL A 117 -23.36 -4.57 0.75
CA VAL A 117 -23.23 -3.14 1.05
C VAL A 117 -22.56 -2.38 -0.08
N GLU A 118 -22.82 -1.08 -0.14
CA GLU A 118 -22.18 -0.18 -1.11
C GLU A 118 -20.67 -0.08 -0.90
N ARG A 119 -19.96 0.35 -1.95
CA ARG A 119 -18.50 0.44 -1.96
C ARG A 119 -17.93 1.29 -0.83
N GLY A 120 -18.56 2.41 -0.51
CA GLY A 120 -18.12 3.31 0.56
C GLY A 120 -18.22 2.65 1.93
N GLU A 121 -19.34 1.99 2.20
CA GLU A 121 -19.60 1.28 3.44
C GLU A 121 -18.67 0.06 3.60
N ARG A 122 -18.49 -0.72 2.53
CA ARG A 122 -17.52 -1.83 2.52
C ARG A 122 -16.12 -1.38 2.91
N ARG A 123 -15.63 -0.29 2.30
CA ARG A 123 -14.34 0.30 2.64
C ARG A 123 -14.29 0.74 4.11
N ARG A 124 -15.38 1.33 4.62
CA ARG A 124 -15.48 1.75 6.02
C ARG A 124 -15.38 0.56 6.97
N ILE A 125 -16.11 -0.53 6.69
CA ILE A 125 -16.07 -1.78 7.48
C ILE A 125 -14.65 -2.36 7.49
N LEU A 126 -14.05 -2.53 6.31
CA LEU A 126 -12.71 -3.12 6.20
C LEU A 126 -11.64 -2.28 6.94
N ARG A 127 -11.70 -0.95 6.84
CA ARG A 127 -10.69 -0.07 7.45
C ARG A 127 -10.95 0.26 8.91
N ARG A 128 -12.21 0.39 9.32
CA ARG A 128 -12.54 0.83 10.69
C ARG A 128 -12.89 -0.29 11.63
N VAL A 129 -13.28 -1.46 11.11
CA VAL A 129 -13.62 -2.62 11.92
C VAL A 129 -12.55 -3.70 11.76
N LEU A 130 -12.33 -4.22 10.55
CA LEU A 130 -11.43 -5.35 10.34
C LEU A 130 -9.96 -5.00 10.61
N LEU A 131 -9.47 -3.87 10.10
CA LEU A 131 -8.05 -3.50 10.23
C LEU A 131 -7.60 -3.36 11.69
N PRO A 132 -8.33 -2.69 12.60
CA PRO A 132 -7.96 -2.67 14.03
C PRO A 132 -7.96 -4.05 14.69
N VAL A 133 -8.91 -4.92 14.32
CA VAL A 133 -8.99 -6.29 14.85
C VAL A 133 -7.78 -7.12 14.41
N LEU A 134 -7.38 -7.02 13.14
CA LEU A 134 -6.16 -7.64 12.62
C LEU A 134 -4.91 -7.10 13.32
N GLY A 135 -4.85 -5.79 13.58
CA GLY A 135 -3.75 -5.17 14.32
C GLY A 135 -3.66 -5.69 15.76
N ALA A 136 -4.78 -5.85 16.45
CA ALA A 136 -4.83 -6.39 17.79
C ALA A 136 -4.44 -7.88 17.83
N ASP A 137 -4.85 -8.68 16.84
CA ASP A 137 -4.41 -10.07 16.73
C ASP A 137 -2.90 -10.16 16.50
N LEU A 138 -2.36 -9.30 15.62
CA LEU A 138 -0.94 -9.30 15.27
C LEU A 138 -0.03 -8.93 16.44
N VAL A 139 -0.50 -8.11 17.38
CA VAL A 139 0.24 -7.82 18.62
C VAL A 139 0.33 -9.06 19.51
N ARG A 140 -0.72 -9.89 19.56
CA ARG A 140 -0.78 -11.11 20.36
C ARG A 140 -0.10 -12.31 19.67
N HIS A 141 -0.19 -12.36 18.36
CA HIS A 141 0.30 -13.44 17.51
C HIS A 141 1.11 -12.83 16.36
N PRO A 142 2.37 -12.46 16.59
CA PRO A 142 3.23 -11.89 15.55
C PRO A 142 3.31 -12.84 14.34
N ALA A 143 3.10 -12.28 13.16
CA ALA A 143 3.11 -13.01 11.91
C ALA A 143 3.82 -12.20 10.82
N PRO A 144 4.45 -12.86 9.84
CA PRO A 144 5.18 -12.17 8.78
C PRO A 144 4.24 -11.33 7.90
N GLY A 145 4.78 -10.23 7.38
CA GLY A 145 4.12 -9.41 6.38
C GLY A 145 4.06 -10.08 5.02
N LEU A 146 3.30 -9.49 4.12
CA LEU A 146 3.24 -9.91 2.73
C LEU A 146 4.60 -9.71 2.05
N GLY A 147 5.04 -10.69 1.26
CA GLY A 147 6.25 -10.65 0.46
C GLY A 147 6.05 -11.15 -0.96
N LEU A 148 7.07 -10.96 -1.77
CA LEU A 148 7.11 -11.49 -3.12
C LEU A 148 7.53 -12.96 -3.10
N PRO A 149 6.94 -13.80 -3.97
CA PRO A 149 7.48 -15.12 -4.24
C PRO A 149 8.89 -15.02 -4.83
N ASP A 150 9.79 -15.94 -4.47
CA ASP A 150 11.17 -15.96 -4.97
C ASP A 150 11.24 -15.94 -6.50
N SER A 151 10.30 -16.62 -7.15
CA SER A 151 10.20 -16.66 -8.62
C SER A 151 9.92 -15.28 -9.25
N ARG A 152 9.53 -14.27 -8.45
CA ARG A 152 9.24 -12.91 -8.91
C ARG A 152 10.32 -11.90 -8.62
N GLN A 153 11.28 -12.21 -7.77
CA GLN A 153 12.32 -11.26 -7.35
C GLN A 153 13.13 -10.71 -8.55
N ALA A 154 13.63 -11.60 -9.40
CA ALA A 154 14.39 -11.18 -10.58
C ALA A 154 13.56 -10.31 -11.57
N TRP A 155 12.25 -10.58 -11.68
CA TRP A 155 11.36 -9.75 -12.49
C TRP A 155 11.19 -8.36 -11.88
N VAL A 156 10.99 -8.26 -10.57
CA VAL A 156 10.83 -6.97 -9.88
C VAL A 156 12.08 -6.12 -10.02
N VAL A 157 13.27 -6.68 -9.78
CA VAL A 157 14.54 -5.95 -9.94
C VAL A 157 14.69 -5.40 -11.36
N ARG A 158 14.48 -6.24 -12.40
CA ARG A 158 14.55 -5.78 -13.79
C ARG A 158 13.53 -4.69 -14.13
N ARG A 159 12.34 -4.75 -13.54
CA ARG A 159 11.30 -3.73 -13.75
C ARG A 159 11.62 -2.44 -13.04
N ALA A 160 12.14 -2.50 -11.82
CA ALA A 160 12.59 -1.36 -11.06
C ALA A 160 13.75 -0.63 -11.76
N GLN A 161 14.75 -1.38 -12.27
CA GLN A 161 15.84 -0.80 -13.05
C GLN A 161 15.35 -0.05 -14.28
N ARG A 162 14.45 -0.65 -15.07
CA ARG A 162 13.85 0.05 -16.23
C ARG A 162 13.07 1.28 -15.82
N MET A 163 12.27 1.20 -14.76
CA MET A 163 11.52 2.34 -14.22
C MET A 163 12.46 3.48 -13.81
N ARG A 164 13.56 3.15 -13.12
CA ARG A 164 14.61 4.12 -12.77
C ARG A 164 15.20 4.79 -14.01
N ASP A 165 15.59 3.99 -15.01
CA ASP A 165 16.22 4.47 -16.24
C ASP A 165 15.28 5.36 -17.07
N ASP A 166 14.02 4.97 -17.19
CA ASP A 166 12.96 5.75 -17.86
C ASP A 166 12.74 7.11 -17.16
N LEU A 167 12.71 7.13 -15.81
CA LEU A 167 12.54 8.35 -15.04
C LEU A 167 13.79 9.25 -15.12
N ALA A 168 14.99 8.67 -15.09
CA ALA A 168 16.24 9.40 -15.26
C ALA A 168 16.33 10.06 -16.65
N GLY A 169 15.93 9.31 -17.71
CA GLY A 169 15.90 9.82 -19.08
C GLY A 169 14.89 10.96 -19.28
N ALA A 170 13.80 10.98 -18.52
CA ALA A 170 12.74 11.99 -18.61
C ALA A 170 13.12 13.32 -17.92
N ARG A 171 14.22 13.38 -17.17
CA ARG A 171 14.79 14.59 -16.52
C ARG A 171 13.83 15.35 -15.61
N TYR A 172 12.96 14.66 -14.92
CA TYR A 172 12.14 15.28 -13.86
C TYR A 172 13.02 15.76 -12.70
N PRO A 173 12.66 16.84 -12.00
CA PRO A 173 13.25 17.18 -10.71
C PRO A 173 13.14 16.01 -9.72
N VAL A 174 14.23 15.65 -9.04
CA VAL A 174 14.28 14.51 -8.11
C VAL A 174 14.77 14.98 -6.74
N VAL A 175 14.10 14.54 -5.68
CA VAL A 175 14.56 14.66 -4.30
C VAL A 175 15.00 13.29 -3.81
N GLY A 176 16.29 13.10 -3.62
CA GLY A 176 16.91 11.81 -3.30
C GLY A 176 17.53 11.12 -4.52
N ASP A 177 17.63 9.81 -4.46
CA ASP A 177 18.25 8.99 -5.50
C ASP A 177 17.22 8.02 -6.09
N LEU A 178 17.10 8.01 -7.43
CA LEU A 178 16.24 7.06 -8.15
C LEU A 178 16.66 5.60 -7.93
N GLN A 179 17.89 5.34 -7.49
CA GLN A 179 18.35 3.99 -7.12
C GLN A 179 17.48 3.40 -5.99
N ALA A 180 16.89 4.21 -5.12
CA ALA A 180 15.97 3.77 -4.07
C ALA A 180 14.71 3.05 -4.61
N LEU A 181 14.40 3.15 -5.90
CA LEU A 181 13.32 2.38 -6.54
C LEU A 181 13.68 0.91 -6.77
N VAL A 182 14.99 0.60 -6.82
CA VAL A 182 15.47 -0.77 -7.05
C VAL A 182 15.56 -1.48 -5.70
N PRO A 183 14.84 -2.59 -5.51
CA PRO A 183 14.90 -3.33 -4.26
C PRO A 183 16.33 -3.78 -3.96
N GLU A 184 16.83 -3.41 -2.80
CA GLU A 184 18.06 -3.98 -2.25
C GLU A 184 17.70 -5.27 -1.51
N HIS A 185 18.51 -6.31 -1.72
CA HIS A 185 18.38 -7.54 -0.93
C HIS A 185 18.93 -7.27 0.47
N ASP A 186 18.15 -6.55 1.28
CA ASP A 186 18.49 -6.35 2.68
C ASP A 186 18.37 -7.67 3.44
N ARG A 187 19.51 -8.27 3.75
CA ARG A 187 19.61 -9.51 4.54
C ARG A 187 19.05 -9.38 5.96
N HIS A 188 18.79 -8.15 6.42
CA HIS A 188 18.27 -7.85 7.76
C HIS A 188 16.74 -7.68 7.76
N ARG A 189 16.10 -7.56 6.60
CA ARG A 189 14.65 -7.51 6.52
C ARG A 189 14.10 -8.95 6.55
N PRO A 190 13.23 -9.30 7.51
CA PRO A 190 12.62 -10.62 7.52
C PRO A 190 11.89 -10.84 6.19
N PRO A 191 12.09 -12.00 5.54
CA PRO A 191 11.41 -12.30 4.30
C PRO A 191 9.90 -12.25 4.53
N GLY A 192 9.20 -11.52 3.67
CA GLY A 192 7.75 -11.58 3.65
C GLY A 192 7.29 -12.93 3.09
N VAL A 193 6.08 -13.31 3.41
CA VAL A 193 5.49 -14.57 2.96
C VAL A 193 4.35 -14.34 1.97
N VAL A 194 4.08 -15.34 1.15
CA VAL A 194 2.87 -15.39 0.34
C VAL A 194 1.73 -15.92 1.21
N PRO A 195 0.54 -15.28 1.21
CA PRO A 195 -0.58 -15.77 1.99
C PRO A 195 -1.04 -17.13 1.49
N ASP A 196 -1.36 -18.03 2.40
CA ASP A 196 -1.91 -19.34 2.08
C ASP A 196 -3.32 -19.55 2.68
N ALA A 197 -4.04 -20.55 2.18
CA ALA A 197 -5.41 -20.81 2.62
C ALA A 197 -5.49 -21.28 4.08
N SER A 198 -4.49 -22.03 4.55
CA SER A 198 -4.44 -22.58 5.92
C SER A 198 -4.18 -21.46 6.94
N GLY A 199 -3.22 -20.56 6.63
CA GLY A 199 -2.93 -19.40 7.47
C GLY A 199 -4.13 -18.46 7.58
N VAL A 200 -4.81 -18.18 6.45
CA VAL A 200 -6.04 -17.37 6.45
C VAL A 200 -7.16 -18.02 7.25
N LEU A 201 -7.36 -19.34 7.13
CA LEU A 201 -8.35 -20.07 7.90
C LEU A 201 -8.03 -20.03 9.41
N GLY A 202 -6.80 -20.32 9.78
CA GLY A 202 -6.33 -20.24 11.17
C GLY A 202 -6.53 -18.87 11.78
N LEU A 203 -6.20 -17.81 11.06
CA LEU A 203 -6.47 -16.43 11.46
C LEU A 203 -7.98 -16.19 11.65
N SER A 204 -8.81 -16.62 10.69
CA SER A 204 -10.26 -16.44 10.76
C SER A 204 -10.86 -17.09 12.00
N VAL A 205 -10.45 -18.33 12.31
CA VAL A 205 -10.89 -19.04 13.51
C VAL A 205 -10.47 -18.30 14.78
N ARG A 206 -9.22 -17.84 14.87
CA ARG A 206 -8.77 -17.06 16.03
C ARG A 206 -9.59 -15.79 16.24
N LEU A 207 -9.88 -15.06 15.16
CA LEU A 207 -10.67 -13.84 15.26
C LEU A 207 -12.12 -14.09 15.68
N LEU A 208 -12.72 -15.18 15.26
CA LEU A 208 -14.08 -15.56 15.67
C LEU A 208 -14.14 -16.01 17.14
N LEU A 209 -13.08 -16.67 17.63
CA LEU A 209 -12.97 -17.14 19.01
C LEU A 209 -12.43 -16.08 19.96
N ALA A 210 -11.89 -14.98 19.46
CA ALA A 210 -11.41 -13.89 20.31
C ALA A 210 -12.57 -13.30 21.11
N PRO A 211 -12.40 -13.10 22.45
CA PRO A 211 -13.45 -12.47 23.25
C PRO A 211 -13.76 -11.08 22.67
N GLN A 212 -15.00 -10.92 22.25
CA GLN A 212 -15.46 -9.62 21.78
C GLN A 212 -15.57 -8.71 23.00
N SER A 213 -14.68 -7.72 23.11
CA SER A 213 -14.88 -6.67 24.10
C SER A 213 -16.28 -6.09 23.88
N PRO A 214 -17.14 -6.04 24.92
CA PRO A 214 -18.47 -5.49 24.74
C PRO A 214 -18.33 -4.09 24.15
N THR A 215 -18.89 -3.90 23.00
CA THR A 215 -19.03 -2.58 22.38
C THR A 215 -19.71 -1.72 23.42
N SER A 216 -19.03 -0.70 23.94
CA SER A 216 -19.61 0.29 24.83
C SER A 216 -20.75 0.95 24.05
N HIS A 217 -21.95 0.40 24.16
CA HIS A 217 -23.13 1.11 23.74
C HIS A 217 -23.19 2.38 24.58
N PRO A 218 -23.21 3.58 24.00
CA PRO A 218 -23.46 4.78 24.77
C PRO A 218 -24.79 4.57 25.49
N SER A 219 -24.74 4.69 26.80
CA SER A 219 -25.93 4.52 27.64
C SER A 219 -26.98 5.55 27.23
N PRO A 220 -28.27 5.18 27.09
CA PRO A 220 -29.32 6.10 26.65
C PRO A 220 -29.50 7.35 27.54
N LYS A 221 -28.79 7.44 28.66
CA LYS A 221 -28.88 8.55 29.62
C LYS A 221 -28.13 9.83 29.24
N GLU A 222 -27.31 9.85 28.20
CA GLU A 222 -26.58 11.06 27.76
C GLU A 222 -27.27 11.86 26.65
N MET A 223 -28.44 11.43 26.17
CA MET A 223 -29.20 12.14 25.14
C MET A 223 -30.30 13.10 25.71
N THR A 224 -30.27 13.40 27.01
CA THR A 224 -31.24 14.36 27.58
C THR A 224 -30.50 15.38 28.48
N ARG A 225 -29.72 16.23 27.81
CA ARG A 225 -29.34 17.55 28.36
C ARG A 225 -29.04 18.53 27.23
#